data_c61bcad1e2892db5152d18ffce957b93
#
_entry.id   c61bcad1e2892db5152d18ffce957b93
#
_cell.length_a   1.000
_cell.length_b   1.000
_cell.length_c   1.000
_cell.angle_alpha   90.00
_cell.angle_beta   90.00
_cell.angle_gamma   90.00
#
_symmetry.space_group_name_H-M   'P 1'
#
loop_
_entity.id
_entity.type
_entity.pdbx_description
1 polymer ?
#
loop_
_entity_poly.entity_id
_entity_poly.type
_entity_poly.pdbx_seq_one_letter_code
_entity_poly.pdbx_strand_id
1 'polypeptide(L)'
;FSGGCGRLFEGTPADMHRALRRLSELPESTKVCCAHEYTEGNLLWATQQQPQDAAIRQRYDAVVDLRRRGELSLPSSIGEERRSNLFMRAASAEQLGRLRRHKDQWRAA
;
A
#
# COMPACT_ATOMS: atom_id res chain seq x y z
N PHE A 1 2.38 3.87 4.34
CA PHE A 1 2.16 4.69 3.16
C PHE A 1 0.98 4.15 2.35
N SER A 2 0.31 5.02 1.61
CA SER A 2 -0.81 4.57 0.78
C SER A 2 -0.31 3.59 -0.30
N GLY A 3 -0.96 2.45 -0.41
CA GLY A 3 -0.56 1.37 -1.30
C GLY A 3 0.69 0.62 -0.87
N GLY A 4 1.27 0.93 0.27
CA GLY A 4 2.50 0.33 0.75
C GLY A 4 2.67 0.44 2.25
N CYS A 5 3.89 0.18 2.71
CA CYS A 5 4.29 0.39 4.10
C CYS A 5 5.76 0.78 4.15
N GLY A 6 6.23 1.21 5.33
CA GLY A 6 7.63 1.57 5.52
C GLY A 6 8.56 0.36 5.48
N ARG A 7 9.84 0.61 5.22
CA ARG A 7 10.88 -0.41 5.34
C ARG A 7 11.07 -0.78 6.80
N LEU A 8 11.51 -2.02 7.02
CA LEU A 8 11.70 -2.55 8.37
C LEU A 8 13.15 -2.30 8.81
N PHE A 9 13.44 -1.06 9.22
CA PHE A 9 14.78 -0.70 9.67
C PHE A 9 15.11 -1.28 11.05
N GLU A 10 14.12 -1.31 11.96
CA GLU A 10 14.32 -1.77 13.33
C GLU A 10 13.34 -2.89 13.72
N GLY A 11 12.13 -2.89 13.20
CA GLY A 11 11.13 -3.88 13.53
C GLY A 11 11.22 -5.14 12.69
N THR A 12 10.32 -6.08 12.95
CA THR A 12 10.22 -7.34 12.24
C THR A 12 8.95 -7.35 11.38
N PRO A 13 8.84 -8.28 10.39
CA PRO A 13 7.59 -8.47 9.67
C PRO A 13 6.39 -8.71 10.58
N ALA A 14 6.60 -9.42 11.70
CA ALA A 14 5.52 -9.66 12.67
C ALA A 14 5.04 -8.35 13.31
N ASP A 15 5.97 -7.45 13.64
CA ASP A 15 5.61 -6.15 14.22
C ASP A 15 4.78 -5.32 13.23
N MET A 16 5.22 -5.25 11.96
CA MET A 16 4.51 -4.50 10.94
C MET A 16 3.15 -5.12 10.64
N HIS A 17 3.08 -6.44 10.54
CA HIS A 17 1.83 -7.14 10.29
C HIS A 17 0.82 -6.84 11.40
N ARG A 18 1.25 -6.89 12.67
CA ARG A 18 0.41 -6.57 13.81
C ARG A 18 -0.11 -5.14 13.75
N ALA A 19 0.78 -4.19 13.43
CA ALA A 19 0.42 -2.78 13.33
C ALA A 19 -0.61 -2.54 12.21
N LEU A 20 -0.39 -3.12 11.03
CA LEU A 20 -1.31 -2.96 9.91
C LEU A 20 -2.66 -3.64 10.18
N ARG A 21 -2.67 -4.77 10.88
CA ARG A 21 -3.93 -5.41 11.28
C ARG A 21 -4.74 -4.49 12.20
N ARG A 22 -4.10 -3.87 13.17
CA ARG A 22 -4.78 -2.92 14.07
C ARG A 22 -5.34 -1.75 13.30
N LEU A 23 -4.56 -1.16 12.38
CA LEU A 23 -5.03 -0.04 11.56
C LEU A 23 -6.20 -0.46 10.67
N SER A 24 -6.16 -1.68 10.12
CA SER A 24 -7.22 -2.17 9.23
C SER A 24 -8.55 -2.36 9.94
N GLU A 25 -8.57 -2.43 11.26
CA GLU A 25 -9.79 -2.56 12.06
C GLU A 25 -10.51 -1.24 12.27
N LEU A 26 -9.89 -0.12 11.94
CA LEU A 26 -10.53 1.19 12.04
C LEU A 26 -11.67 1.32 11.02
N PRO A 27 -12.65 2.23 11.26
CA PRO A 27 -13.73 2.44 10.30
C PRO A 27 -13.21 2.76 8.91
N GLU A 28 -13.92 2.30 7.88
CA GLU A 28 -13.51 2.49 6.49
C GLU A 28 -13.28 3.95 6.11
N SER A 29 -14.05 4.86 6.70
CA SER A 29 -13.96 6.29 6.42
C SER A 29 -12.78 6.98 7.11
N THR A 30 -12.05 6.28 7.98
CA THR A 30 -10.89 6.85 8.67
C THR A 30 -9.85 7.28 7.64
N LYS A 31 -9.41 8.52 7.71
CA LYS A 31 -8.43 9.07 6.77
C LYS A 31 -7.02 8.58 7.09
N VAL A 32 -6.28 8.30 6.02
CA VAL A 32 -4.88 7.88 6.11
C VAL A 32 -4.02 9.01 5.55
N CYS A 33 -3.40 9.75 6.44
CA CYS A 33 -2.66 10.97 6.11
C CYS A 33 -1.15 10.70 6.13
N CYS A 34 -0.64 10.14 5.03
CA CYS A 34 0.77 9.78 4.92
C CYS A 34 1.64 11.01 4.73
N ALA A 35 2.90 10.92 5.17
CA ALA A 35 3.85 12.01 5.08
C ALA A 35 4.39 12.23 3.65
N HIS A 36 4.32 11.22 2.79
CA HIS A 36 4.89 11.28 1.43
C HIS A 36 3.90 10.79 0.38
N GLU A 37 3.97 11.41 -0.79
CA GLU A 37 3.14 11.07 -1.96
C GLU A 37 3.81 9.93 -2.73
N TYR A 38 3.90 8.75 -2.14
CA TYR A 38 4.51 7.55 -2.74
C TYR A 38 3.49 6.64 -3.42
N THR A 39 2.23 7.04 -3.44
CA THR A 39 1.10 6.17 -3.80
C THR A 39 1.23 5.58 -5.21
N GLU A 40 1.57 6.38 -6.20
CA GLU A 40 1.66 5.90 -7.58
C GLU A 40 2.70 4.81 -7.73
N GLY A 41 3.91 5.02 -7.21
CA GLY A 41 4.97 4.01 -7.29
C GLY A 41 4.63 2.75 -6.52
N ASN A 42 4.03 2.89 -5.33
CA ASN A 42 3.62 1.74 -4.53
C ASN A 42 2.57 0.90 -5.27
N LEU A 43 1.59 1.56 -5.89
CA LEU A 43 0.54 0.87 -6.62
C LEU A 43 1.05 0.27 -7.94
N LEU A 44 1.99 0.91 -8.61
CA LEU A 44 2.63 0.31 -9.79
C LEU A 44 3.24 -1.04 -9.41
N TRP A 45 4.01 -1.07 -8.32
CA TRP A 45 4.57 -2.32 -7.83
C TRP A 45 3.46 -3.35 -7.52
N ALA A 46 2.39 -2.91 -6.85
CA ALA A 46 1.28 -3.80 -6.49
C ALA A 46 0.60 -4.40 -7.72
N THR A 47 0.42 -3.61 -8.79
CA THR A 47 -0.16 -4.14 -10.04
C THR A 47 0.71 -5.21 -10.67
N GLN A 48 2.03 -5.12 -10.51
CA GLN A 48 2.95 -6.13 -11.03
C GLN A 48 2.92 -7.40 -10.19
N GLN A 49 2.69 -7.29 -8.88
CA GLN A 49 2.56 -8.45 -8.00
C GLN A 49 1.23 -9.18 -8.21
N GLN A 50 0.16 -8.43 -8.47
CA GLN A 50 -1.19 -8.97 -8.64
C GLN A 50 -1.83 -8.40 -9.91
N PRO A 51 -1.38 -8.86 -11.10
CA PRO A 51 -1.83 -8.24 -12.36
C PRO A 51 -3.31 -8.35 -12.64
N GLN A 52 -4.00 -9.31 -12.02
CA GLN A 52 -5.41 -9.55 -12.24
C GLN A 52 -6.31 -9.00 -11.15
N ASP A 53 -5.75 -8.30 -10.17
CA ASP A 53 -6.53 -7.71 -9.08
C ASP A 53 -7.18 -6.41 -9.55
N ALA A 54 -8.49 -6.45 -9.75
CA ALA A 54 -9.24 -5.30 -10.28
C ALA A 54 -9.21 -4.10 -9.35
N ALA A 55 -9.29 -4.32 -8.03
CA ALA A 55 -9.31 -3.20 -7.07
C ALA A 55 -7.98 -2.45 -7.09
N ILE A 56 -6.86 -3.17 -7.15
CA ILE A 56 -5.54 -2.54 -7.23
C ILE A 56 -5.39 -1.78 -8.54
N ARG A 57 -5.81 -2.38 -9.67
CA ARG A 57 -5.73 -1.73 -10.97
C ARG A 57 -6.56 -0.45 -11.01
N GLN A 58 -7.78 -0.49 -10.51
CA GLN A 58 -8.65 0.68 -10.49
C GLN A 58 -8.04 1.80 -9.65
N ARG A 59 -7.49 1.46 -8.49
CA ARG A 59 -6.86 2.46 -7.63
C ARG A 59 -5.63 3.05 -8.30
N TYR A 60 -4.80 2.21 -8.92
CA TYR A 60 -3.62 2.68 -9.64
C TYR A 60 -4.00 3.66 -10.75
N ASP A 61 -4.98 3.29 -11.58
CA ASP A 61 -5.40 4.14 -12.70
C ASP A 61 -5.93 5.49 -12.20
N ALA A 62 -6.71 5.48 -11.12
CA ALA A 62 -7.24 6.71 -10.52
C ALA A 62 -6.11 7.61 -10.00
N VAL A 63 -5.09 7.02 -9.35
CA VAL A 63 -3.96 7.77 -8.81
C VAL A 63 -3.10 8.34 -9.94
N VAL A 64 -2.85 7.57 -10.99
CA VAL A 64 -2.11 8.07 -12.16
C VAL A 64 -2.82 9.30 -12.74
N ASP A 65 -4.14 9.24 -12.87
CA ASP A 65 -4.92 10.36 -13.40
C ASP A 65 -4.82 11.59 -12.49
N LEU A 66 -4.96 11.41 -11.17
CA LEU A 66 -4.80 12.50 -10.21
C LEU A 66 -3.42 13.15 -10.34
N ARG A 67 -2.37 12.34 -10.41
CA ARG A 67 -1.00 12.85 -10.47
C ARG A 67 -0.72 13.57 -11.78
N ARG A 68 -1.30 13.13 -12.89
CA ARG A 68 -1.18 13.81 -14.18
C ARG A 68 -1.80 15.20 -14.14
N ARG A 69 -2.86 15.38 -13.35
CA ARG A 69 -3.52 16.67 -13.17
C ARG A 69 -2.86 17.53 -12.08
N GLY A 70 -1.75 17.06 -11.50
CA GLY A 70 -1.07 17.78 -10.42
C GLY A 70 -1.80 17.71 -9.09
N GLU A 71 -2.76 16.79 -8.95
CA GLU A 71 -3.52 16.62 -7.71
C GLU A 71 -2.92 15.53 -6.83
N LEU A 72 -3.14 15.63 -5.52
CA LEU A 72 -2.63 14.68 -4.55
C LEU A 72 -3.53 13.47 -4.42
N SER A 73 -2.95 12.29 -4.17
CA SER A 73 -3.72 11.08 -3.87
C SER A 73 -4.05 10.96 -2.38
N LEU A 74 -3.46 11.80 -1.55
CA LEU A 74 -3.64 11.79 -0.10
C LEU A 74 -4.57 12.93 0.33
N PRO A 75 -5.33 12.75 1.42
CA PRO A 75 -5.37 11.55 2.24
C PRO A 75 -6.12 10.40 1.55
N SER A 76 -5.71 9.18 1.90
CA SER A 76 -6.42 7.96 1.54
C SER A 76 -7.43 7.64 2.66
N SER A 77 -8.03 6.45 2.62
CA SER A 77 -8.91 5.97 3.68
C SER A 77 -8.58 4.52 4.03
N ILE A 78 -8.94 4.09 5.22
CA ILE A 78 -8.74 2.70 5.64
C ILE A 78 -9.45 1.73 4.69
N GLY A 79 -10.67 2.07 4.25
CA GLY A 79 -11.39 1.24 3.27
C GLY A 79 -10.63 1.09 1.97
N GLU A 80 -10.05 2.19 1.46
CA GLU A 80 -9.25 2.14 0.23
C GLU A 80 -8.00 1.31 0.42
N GLU A 81 -7.32 1.45 1.57
CA GLU A 81 -6.12 0.68 1.85
C GLU A 81 -6.43 -0.82 2.02
N ARG A 82 -7.55 -1.18 2.61
CA ARG A 82 -7.97 -2.59 2.68
C ARG A 82 -8.15 -3.21 1.30
N ARG A 83 -8.62 -2.43 0.33
CA ARG A 83 -8.88 -2.93 -1.02
C ARG A 83 -7.63 -3.00 -1.88
N SER A 84 -6.67 -2.09 -1.67
CA SER A 84 -5.57 -1.87 -2.62
C SER A 84 -4.17 -2.03 -2.04
N ASN A 85 -4.00 -2.11 -0.74
CA ASN A 85 -2.68 -2.18 -0.11
C ASN A 85 -2.33 -3.63 0.20
N LEU A 86 -1.39 -4.22 -0.55
CA LEU A 86 -1.00 -5.61 -0.39
C LEU A 86 -0.40 -5.91 0.99
N PHE A 87 0.27 -4.94 1.60
CA PHE A 87 0.84 -5.15 2.94
C PHE A 87 -0.26 -5.23 3.99
N MET A 88 -1.28 -4.37 3.88
CA MET A 88 -2.43 -4.42 4.77
C MET A 88 -3.26 -5.69 4.56
N ARG A 89 -3.28 -6.21 3.33
CA ARG A 89 -4.01 -7.42 2.95
C ARG A 89 -3.23 -8.70 3.23
N ALA A 90 -1.96 -8.62 3.62
CA ALA A 90 -1.13 -9.80 3.87
C ALA A 90 -1.76 -10.68 4.95
N ALA A 91 -1.85 -11.98 4.67
CA ALA A 91 -2.51 -12.93 5.56
C ALA A 91 -1.62 -13.34 6.74
N SER A 92 -0.31 -13.13 6.65
CA SER A 92 0.64 -13.55 7.67
C SER A 92 1.87 -12.65 7.67
N ALA A 93 2.64 -12.71 8.76
CA ALA A 93 3.91 -12.00 8.84
C ALA A 93 4.90 -12.48 7.77
N GLU A 94 4.90 -13.79 7.47
CA GLU A 94 5.76 -14.36 6.45
C GLU A 94 5.45 -13.80 5.06
N GLN A 95 4.17 -13.70 4.74
CA GLN A 95 3.75 -13.11 3.45
C GLN A 95 4.16 -11.64 3.37
N LEU A 96 3.92 -10.88 4.43
CA LEU A 96 4.33 -9.47 4.49
C LEU A 96 5.83 -9.34 4.32
N GLY A 97 6.60 -10.17 4.97
CA GLY A 97 8.05 -10.16 4.88
C GLY A 97 8.55 -10.42 3.46
N ARG A 98 7.96 -11.38 2.75
CA ARG A 98 8.30 -11.65 1.35
C ARG A 98 7.99 -10.45 0.46
N LEU A 99 6.84 -9.85 0.62
CA LEU A 99 6.44 -8.66 -0.15
C LEU A 99 7.41 -7.51 0.12
N ARG A 100 7.77 -7.29 1.40
CA ARG A 100 8.67 -6.20 1.77
C ARG A 100 10.07 -6.39 1.16
N ARG A 101 10.62 -7.59 1.25
CA ARG A 101 11.92 -7.90 0.66
C ARG A 101 11.92 -7.71 -0.85
N HIS A 102 10.86 -8.15 -1.52
CA HIS A 102 10.74 -7.95 -2.96
C HIS A 102 10.72 -6.47 -3.31
N LYS A 103 9.89 -5.71 -2.61
CA LYS A 103 9.75 -4.28 -2.89
C LYS A 103 11.03 -3.50 -2.57
N ASP A 104 11.78 -3.91 -1.55
CA ASP A 104 13.04 -3.24 -1.20
C ASP A 104 14.05 -3.27 -2.35
N GLN A 105 13.99 -4.28 -3.19
CA GLN A 105 14.89 -4.46 -4.34
C GLN A 105 14.28 -4.04 -5.66
N TRP A 106 13.00 -3.73 -5.67
CA TRP A 106 12.28 -3.38 -6.89
C TRP A 106 12.60 -1.95 -7.32
N ARG A 107 12.64 -1.76 -8.65
CA ARG A 107 12.81 -0.43 -9.26
C ARG A 107 11.76 -0.27 -10.35
N ALA A 108 11.14 0.91 -10.38
CA ALA A 108 10.26 1.30 -11.48
C ALA A 108 11.17 1.62 -12.67
N ALA A 109 11.30 0.69 -13.59
CA ALA A 109 12.23 0.83 -14.72
C ALA A 109 11.87 2.00 -15.63
#